data_fe922c65f72a81f979978249bdc2446a
#
_entry.id   fe922c65f72a81f979978249bdc2446a
#
_cell.length_a   1.000
_cell.length_b   1.000
_cell.length_c   1.000
_cell.angle_alpha   90.00
_cell.angle_beta   90.00
_cell.angle_gamma   90.00
#
_symmetry.space_group_name_H-M   'P 1'
#
loop_
_entity.id
_entity.type
_entity.pdbx_description
1 polymer ?
#
loop_
_entity_poly.entity_id
_entity_poly.type
_entity_poly.pdbx_seq_one_letter_code
_entity_poly.pdbx_strand_id
1 'polypeptide(L)'
;AAVLARSDDIRDVTIEEYGGPLSRAKWISQYSSDCFGLAAQALHGFAFERHVGISSVRMEPVGVSTLIAPWNAAAGTICSKLASALAAGCASVIKPSELSGLQNRVVAEALHAAGLPPGVFNMVTGRGNDVGHELTTNPDVRRVSFTGSTSTGKIIAKAGIDTMKRVTLAMSGKSPAILLEDADFPQAVSMALNAGFQNNGQACIAGTRIIVPRARLAEANETIRDAVAELRVGDPADTRTTIGPVASAAQYERIQRYIAAGLAEGATLLTGGPGKPEGLSVGFYVRPTVFTDVRNDMD
;
A
#
# COMPACT_ATOMS: atom_id res chain seq x y z
N ALA A 1 20.51 2.29 -9.05
CA ALA A 1 20.79 2.02 -10.48
C ALA A 1 20.09 0.75 -10.95
N ALA A 2 20.37 -0.46 -10.39
CA ALA A 2 19.86 -1.74 -10.92
C ALA A 2 18.33 -1.84 -10.94
N VAL A 3 17.63 -1.41 -9.87
CA VAL A 3 16.16 -1.36 -9.83
C VAL A 3 15.62 -0.32 -10.83
N LEU A 4 16.28 0.83 -10.97
CA LEU A 4 15.91 1.85 -11.94
C LEU A 4 16.00 1.32 -13.39
N ALA A 5 17.02 0.53 -13.70
CA ALA A 5 17.19 -0.08 -15.02
C ALA A 5 16.07 -1.08 -15.39
N ARG A 6 15.29 -1.55 -14.42
CA ARG A 6 14.14 -2.46 -14.59
C ARG A 6 12.79 -1.75 -14.36
N SER A 7 12.76 -0.40 -14.45
CA SER A 7 11.56 0.40 -14.19
C SER A 7 10.40 0.06 -15.11
N ASP A 8 10.66 -0.16 -16.39
CA ASP A 8 9.63 -0.54 -17.36
C ASP A 8 9.05 -1.92 -17.05
N ASP A 9 9.91 -2.88 -16.69
CA ASP A 9 9.46 -4.22 -16.32
C ASP A 9 8.58 -4.18 -15.05
N ILE A 10 8.97 -3.41 -14.01
CA ILE A 10 8.17 -3.25 -12.79
C ILE A 10 6.83 -2.60 -13.11
N ARG A 11 6.81 -1.59 -13.99
CA ARG A 11 5.56 -0.94 -14.46
C ARG A 11 4.65 -1.96 -15.13
N ASP A 12 5.17 -2.70 -16.09
CA ASP A 12 4.37 -3.61 -16.91
C ASP A 12 3.80 -4.78 -16.10
N VAL A 13 4.61 -5.41 -15.25
CA VAL A 13 4.11 -6.45 -14.34
C VAL A 13 3.17 -5.92 -13.25
N THR A 14 3.25 -4.63 -12.89
CA THR A 14 2.29 -4.01 -11.96
C THR A 14 0.91 -3.88 -12.62
N ILE A 15 0.87 -3.54 -13.90
CA ILE A 15 -0.37 -3.49 -14.68
C ILE A 15 -0.96 -4.90 -14.84
N GLU A 16 -0.14 -5.86 -15.24
CA GLU A 16 -0.55 -7.24 -15.54
C GLU A 16 -1.08 -7.98 -14.30
N GLU A 17 -0.34 -7.93 -13.21
CA GLU A 17 -0.57 -8.76 -12.01
C GLU A 17 -1.62 -8.16 -11.08
N TYR A 18 -1.63 -6.84 -10.99
CA TYR A 18 -2.39 -6.13 -9.98
C TYR A 18 -3.53 -5.28 -10.58
N GLY A 19 -3.45 -4.92 -11.86
CA GLY A 19 -4.42 -4.03 -12.50
C GLY A 19 -4.26 -2.56 -12.11
N GLY A 20 -3.08 -2.16 -11.64
CA GLY A 20 -2.80 -0.75 -11.33
C GLY A 20 -2.81 0.10 -12.59
N PRO A 21 -3.53 1.26 -12.61
CA PRO A 21 -3.51 2.16 -13.76
C PRO A 21 -2.08 2.57 -14.11
N LEU A 22 -1.82 2.85 -15.38
CA LEU A 22 -0.49 3.17 -15.90
C LEU A 22 0.23 4.26 -15.10
N SER A 23 -0.49 5.30 -14.68
CA SER A 23 0.05 6.38 -13.83
C SER A 23 0.55 5.85 -12.48
N ARG A 24 -0.21 4.95 -11.86
CA ARG A 24 0.14 4.33 -10.58
C ARG A 24 1.29 3.34 -10.74
N ALA A 25 1.29 2.54 -11.82
CA ALA A 25 2.36 1.61 -12.12
C ALA A 25 3.71 2.33 -12.33
N LYS A 26 3.70 3.45 -13.05
CA LYS A 26 4.89 4.33 -13.20
C LYS A 26 5.36 4.86 -11.85
N TRP A 27 4.46 5.30 -10.99
CA TRP A 27 4.83 5.78 -9.66
C TRP A 27 5.45 4.68 -8.80
N ILE A 28 4.86 3.47 -8.77
CA ILE A 28 5.41 2.32 -8.02
C ILE A 28 6.81 1.97 -8.52
N SER A 29 7.01 1.94 -9.81
CA SER A 29 8.29 1.66 -10.45
C SER A 29 9.36 2.67 -10.02
N GLN A 30 9.09 3.96 -10.14
CA GLN A 30 10.00 5.03 -9.73
C GLN A 30 10.28 4.98 -8.22
N TYR A 31 9.23 4.89 -7.40
CA TYR A 31 9.37 4.80 -5.95
C TYR A 31 10.23 3.61 -5.50
N SER A 32 10.14 2.47 -6.19
CA SER A 32 10.97 1.29 -5.90
C SER A 32 12.47 1.58 -6.01
N SER A 33 12.85 2.39 -6.97
CA SER A 33 14.25 2.83 -7.16
C SER A 33 14.65 3.92 -6.16
N ASP A 34 13.78 4.90 -5.94
CA ASP A 34 14.06 6.07 -5.08
C ASP A 34 14.32 5.67 -3.63
N CYS A 35 13.69 4.61 -3.14
CA CYS A 35 13.91 4.08 -1.79
C CYS A 35 15.39 3.82 -1.48
N PHE A 36 16.13 3.27 -2.44
CA PHE A 36 17.56 2.99 -2.24
C PHE A 36 18.40 4.28 -2.26
N GLY A 37 18.04 5.25 -3.10
CA GLY A 37 18.67 6.58 -3.13
C GLY A 37 18.49 7.32 -1.81
N LEU A 38 17.25 7.35 -1.30
CA LEU A 38 16.91 7.98 -0.01
C LEU A 38 17.64 7.31 1.16
N ALA A 39 17.71 5.97 1.18
CA ALA A 39 18.43 5.25 2.21
C ALA A 39 19.94 5.54 2.18
N ALA A 40 20.54 5.57 0.99
CA ALA A 40 21.95 5.92 0.83
C ALA A 40 22.22 7.38 1.26
N GLN A 41 21.33 8.30 0.90
CA GLN A 41 21.43 9.70 1.33
C GLN A 41 21.34 9.85 2.85
N ALA A 42 20.45 9.11 3.49
CA ALA A 42 20.32 9.12 4.95
C ALA A 42 21.59 8.63 5.68
N LEU A 43 22.37 7.75 5.05
CA LEU A 43 23.64 7.26 5.64
C LEU A 43 24.73 8.33 5.69
N HIS A 44 24.74 9.31 4.78
CA HIS A 44 25.82 10.32 4.71
C HIS A 44 25.94 11.19 5.96
N GLY A 45 24.84 11.38 6.71
CA GLY A 45 24.85 12.17 7.94
C GLY A 45 24.55 11.37 9.20
N PHE A 46 24.44 10.02 9.10
CA PHE A 46 24.05 9.20 10.25
C PHE A 46 25.22 8.88 11.15
N ALA A 47 25.17 9.35 12.40
CA ALA A 47 26.17 9.06 13.42
C ALA A 47 25.89 7.70 14.08
N PHE A 48 26.56 6.64 13.61
CA PHE A 48 26.47 5.30 14.23
C PHE A 48 27.11 5.24 15.61
N GLU A 49 28.01 6.16 15.93
CA GLU A 49 28.61 6.33 17.25
C GLU A 49 28.46 7.76 17.71
N ARG A 50 28.07 7.97 18.96
CA ARG A 50 27.96 9.29 19.60
C ARG A 50 28.35 9.24 21.05
N HIS A 51 28.96 10.30 21.55
CA HIS A 51 29.28 10.47 22.94
C HIS A 51 28.15 11.15 23.71
N VAL A 52 27.89 10.64 24.93
CA VAL A 52 26.94 11.21 25.89
C VAL A 52 27.65 11.30 27.22
N GLY A 53 28.17 12.47 27.56
CA GLY A 53 29.07 12.64 28.69
C GLY A 53 30.35 11.80 28.52
N ILE A 54 30.66 10.93 29.46
CA ILE A 54 31.80 10.01 29.41
C ILE A 54 31.49 8.68 28.74
N SER A 55 30.25 8.47 28.29
CA SER A 55 29.79 7.23 27.67
C SER A 55 29.77 7.36 26.14
N SER A 56 30.05 6.24 25.45
CA SER A 56 29.86 6.10 24.01
C SER A 56 28.62 5.24 23.73
N VAL A 57 27.75 5.72 22.84
CA VAL A 57 26.58 4.97 22.38
C VAL A 57 26.83 4.57 20.93
N ARG A 58 26.87 3.27 20.66
CA ARG A 58 27.06 2.70 19.34
C ARG A 58 25.79 2.05 18.84
N MET A 59 25.41 2.38 17.60
CA MET A 59 24.28 1.76 16.91
C MET A 59 24.76 0.53 16.14
N GLU A 60 24.13 -0.60 16.38
CA GLU A 60 24.46 -1.88 15.72
C GLU A 60 23.25 -2.44 14.97
N PRO A 61 23.48 -3.26 13.90
CA PRO A 61 22.38 -3.96 13.23
C PRO A 61 21.58 -4.80 14.20
N VAL A 62 20.25 -4.81 14.04
CA VAL A 62 19.40 -5.62 14.94
C VAL A 62 19.54 -7.13 14.69
N GLY A 63 20.16 -7.54 13.58
CA GLY A 63 20.26 -8.92 13.12
C GLY A 63 19.33 -9.21 11.93
N VAL A 64 18.91 -10.47 11.78
CA VAL A 64 18.05 -10.88 10.68
C VAL A 64 16.66 -10.22 10.78
N SER A 65 16.26 -9.56 9.72
CA SER A 65 14.97 -8.88 9.58
C SER A 65 14.06 -9.60 8.59
N THR A 66 12.85 -9.95 9.01
CA THR A 66 11.81 -10.42 8.09
C THR A 66 11.00 -9.24 7.56
N LEU A 67 10.87 -9.17 6.23
CA LEU A 67 10.14 -8.13 5.52
C LEU A 67 8.92 -8.75 4.84
N ILE A 68 7.74 -8.53 5.39
CA ILE A 68 6.48 -9.06 4.86
C ILE A 68 5.73 -7.93 4.17
N ALA A 69 5.49 -8.07 2.87
CA ALA A 69 4.91 -7.04 2.03
C ALA A 69 3.51 -7.41 1.50
N PRO A 70 2.63 -6.43 1.28
CA PRO A 70 1.33 -6.61 0.69
C PRO A 70 1.42 -6.68 -0.84
N TRP A 71 0.26 -6.85 -1.49
CA TRP A 71 0.14 -6.95 -2.95
C TRP A 71 -0.08 -5.58 -3.65
N ASN A 72 -0.61 -4.57 -2.97
CA ASN A 72 -1.12 -3.34 -3.59
C ASN A 72 -0.06 -2.31 -4.01
N ALA A 73 1.19 -2.49 -3.62
CA ALA A 73 2.36 -1.75 -4.06
C ALA A 73 3.62 -2.57 -3.74
N ALA A 74 3.62 -3.83 -4.18
CA ALA A 74 4.55 -4.85 -3.72
C ALA A 74 6.02 -4.46 -3.94
N ALA A 75 6.41 -4.12 -5.17
CA ALA A 75 7.77 -3.72 -5.50
C ALA A 75 8.24 -2.53 -4.65
N GLY A 76 7.43 -1.46 -4.59
CA GLY A 76 7.76 -0.28 -3.80
C GLY A 76 7.88 -0.57 -2.30
N THR A 77 6.97 -1.37 -1.75
CA THR A 77 6.99 -1.70 -0.32
C THR A 77 8.20 -2.55 0.04
N ILE A 78 8.56 -3.53 -0.79
CA ILE A 78 9.74 -4.36 -0.57
C ILE A 78 11.00 -3.52 -0.66
N CYS A 79 11.14 -2.70 -1.71
CA CYS A 79 12.31 -1.84 -1.89
C CYS A 79 12.48 -0.87 -0.72
N SER A 80 11.40 -0.26 -0.24
CA SER A 80 11.44 0.65 0.92
C SER A 80 11.92 -0.03 2.20
N LYS A 81 11.37 -1.23 2.50
CA LYS A 81 11.78 -2.00 3.69
C LYS A 81 13.22 -2.50 3.57
N LEU A 82 13.58 -3.04 2.39
CA LEU A 82 14.91 -3.61 2.16
C LEU A 82 15.98 -2.53 2.14
N ALA A 83 15.75 -1.40 1.48
CA ALA A 83 16.70 -0.29 1.46
C ALA A 83 17.06 0.17 2.88
N SER A 84 16.07 0.31 3.75
CA SER A 84 16.29 0.66 5.16
C SER A 84 17.02 -0.44 5.94
N ALA A 85 16.71 -1.71 5.68
CA ALA A 85 17.38 -2.83 6.34
C ALA A 85 18.86 -2.94 5.92
N LEU A 86 19.15 -2.78 4.63
CA LEU A 86 20.51 -2.77 4.08
C LEU A 86 21.32 -1.59 4.64
N ALA A 87 20.74 -0.40 4.67
CA ALA A 87 21.39 0.79 5.25
C ALA A 87 21.73 0.59 6.74
N ALA A 88 20.91 -0.15 7.47
CA ALA A 88 21.16 -0.50 8.87
C ALA A 88 22.08 -1.73 9.05
N GLY A 89 22.65 -2.31 7.98
CA GLY A 89 23.53 -3.48 8.04
C GLY A 89 22.82 -4.80 8.36
N CYS A 90 21.50 -4.91 8.14
CA CYS A 90 20.72 -6.09 8.47
C CYS A 90 20.58 -7.03 7.27
N ALA A 91 20.82 -8.31 7.46
CA ALA A 91 20.37 -9.33 6.53
C ALA A 91 18.83 -9.45 6.57
N SER A 92 18.22 -9.81 5.44
CA SER A 92 16.77 -9.79 5.29
C SER A 92 16.23 -11.06 4.65
N VAL A 93 15.10 -11.56 5.17
CA VAL A 93 14.26 -12.56 4.53
C VAL A 93 12.94 -11.89 4.14
N ILE A 94 12.66 -11.87 2.85
CA ILE A 94 11.51 -11.19 2.26
C ILE A 94 10.42 -12.20 1.95
N LYS A 95 9.21 -11.97 2.47
CA LYS A 95 8.01 -12.70 2.07
C LYS A 95 7.06 -11.75 1.33
N PRO A 96 6.97 -11.83 0.01
CA PRO A 96 5.98 -11.10 -0.75
C PRO A 96 4.58 -11.69 -0.57
N SER A 97 3.56 -10.93 -0.98
CA SER A 97 2.22 -11.48 -1.12
C SER A 97 2.17 -12.50 -2.26
N GLU A 98 1.28 -13.46 -2.13
CA GLU A 98 0.97 -14.46 -3.15
C GLU A 98 0.38 -13.83 -4.43
N LEU A 99 -0.20 -12.62 -4.30
CA LEU A 99 -0.77 -11.84 -5.40
C LEU A 99 0.22 -10.87 -6.06
N SER A 100 1.52 -11.03 -5.83
CA SER A 100 2.54 -10.10 -6.33
C SER A 100 3.85 -10.77 -6.74
N GLY A 101 3.76 -12.00 -7.25
CA GLY A 101 4.92 -12.83 -7.60
C GLY A 101 5.80 -12.23 -8.69
N LEU A 102 5.20 -11.66 -9.73
CA LEU A 102 5.93 -11.09 -10.87
C LEU A 102 6.70 -9.83 -10.49
N GLN A 103 6.06 -8.88 -9.79
CA GLN A 103 6.74 -7.66 -9.32
C GLN A 103 7.96 -8.02 -8.45
N ASN A 104 7.79 -8.97 -7.56
CA ASN A 104 8.86 -9.37 -6.64
C ASN A 104 9.99 -10.12 -7.34
N ARG A 105 9.68 -10.91 -8.36
CA ARG A 105 10.70 -11.55 -9.21
C ARG A 105 11.59 -10.52 -9.89
N VAL A 106 11.00 -9.50 -10.53
CA VAL A 106 11.76 -8.43 -11.19
C VAL A 106 12.67 -7.70 -10.22
N VAL A 107 12.18 -7.39 -9.01
CA VAL A 107 12.99 -6.77 -7.95
C VAL A 107 14.13 -7.67 -7.51
N ALA A 108 13.88 -8.98 -7.31
CA ALA A 108 14.91 -9.93 -6.90
C ALA A 108 16.02 -10.08 -7.97
N GLU A 109 15.64 -10.17 -9.24
CA GLU A 109 16.57 -10.22 -10.37
C GLU A 109 17.43 -8.95 -10.45
N ALA A 110 16.81 -7.77 -10.27
CA ALA A 110 17.53 -6.49 -10.26
C ALA A 110 18.55 -6.39 -9.12
N LEU A 111 18.19 -6.86 -7.94
CA LEU A 111 19.08 -6.86 -6.76
C LEU A 111 20.20 -7.88 -6.88
N HIS A 112 19.91 -9.05 -7.47
CA HIS A 112 20.95 -10.04 -7.79
C HIS A 112 21.96 -9.48 -8.79
N ALA A 113 21.47 -8.84 -9.85
CA ALA A 113 22.33 -8.18 -10.86
C ALA A 113 23.16 -7.01 -10.29
N ALA A 114 22.70 -6.42 -9.16
CA ALA A 114 23.45 -5.38 -8.45
C ALA A 114 24.69 -5.92 -7.70
N GLY A 115 24.88 -7.23 -7.62
CA GLY A 115 26.01 -7.86 -6.98
C GLY A 115 25.98 -7.83 -5.45
N LEU A 116 24.81 -7.79 -4.83
CA LEU A 116 24.69 -7.94 -3.38
C LEU A 116 25.26 -9.29 -2.92
N PRO A 117 26.03 -9.33 -1.82
CA PRO A 117 26.59 -10.58 -1.34
C PRO A 117 25.51 -11.63 -1.05
N PRO A 118 25.77 -12.93 -1.30
CA PRO A 118 24.83 -14.01 -0.94
C PRO A 118 24.42 -13.95 0.52
N GLY A 119 23.13 -14.16 0.79
CA GLY A 119 22.56 -14.16 2.13
C GLY A 119 22.17 -12.78 2.68
N VAL A 120 22.61 -11.67 2.08
CA VAL A 120 22.24 -10.33 2.52
C VAL A 120 20.74 -10.06 2.32
N PHE A 121 20.17 -10.52 1.21
CA PHE A 121 18.75 -10.61 1.02
C PHE A 121 18.35 -11.98 0.50
N ASN A 122 17.23 -12.50 0.95
CA ASN A 122 16.67 -13.77 0.56
C ASN A 122 15.17 -13.58 0.35
N MET A 123 14.62 -14.16 -0.70
CA MET A 123 13.18 -14.08 -0.98
C MET A 123 12.57 -15.47 -0.90
N VAL A 124 11.51 -15.60 -0.11
CA VAL A 124 10.77 -16.84 0.06
C VAL A 124 9.30 -16.62 -0.29
N THR A 125 8.75 -17.49 -1.09
CA THR A 125 7.34 -17.49 -1.48
C THR A 125 6.56 -18.50 -0.66
N GLY A 126 5.28 -18.21 -0.39
CA GLY A 126 4.40 -19.09 0.35
C GLY A 126 3.27 -18.34 1.03
N ARG A 127 2.35 -19.08 1.63
CA ARG A 127 1.18 -18.52 2.30
C ARG A 127 1.54 -17.88 3.63
N GLY A 128 0.71 -16.94 4.07
CA GLY A 128 0.89 -16.26 5.35
C GLY A 128 0.84 -17.20 6.55
N ASN A 129 -0.04 -18.20 6.52
CA ASN A 129 -0.21 -19.17 7.61
C ASN A 129 0.96 -20.18 7.74
N ASP A 130 1.71 -20.39 6.67
CA ASP A 130 2.82 -21.32 6.64
C ASP A 130 4.13 -20.53 6.78
N VAL A 131 4.65 -20.01 5.66
CA VAL A 131 5.93 -19.28 5.62
C VAL A 131 5.90 -18.01 6.48
N GLY A 132 4.78 -17.28 6.48
CA GLY A 132 4.63 -16.06 7.30
C GLY A 132 4.68 -16.40 8.79
N HIS A 133 4.05 -17.48 9.23
CA HIS A 133 4.08 -17.93 10.62
C HIS A 133 5.50 -18.31 11.03
N GLU A 134 6.18 -19.15 10.24
CA GLU A 134 7.57 -19.55 10.50
C GLU A 134 8.49 -18.34 10.66
N LEU A 135 8.43 -17.39 9.74
CA LEU A 135 9.26 -16.18 9.79
C LEU A 135 8.97 -15.29 11.00
N THR A 136 7.76 -15.34 11.55
CA THR A 136 7.39 -14.52 12.71
C THR A 136 7.68 -15.19 14.04
N THR A 137 7.77 -16.51 14.08
CA THR A 137 8.07 -17.29 15.31
C THR A 137 9.52 -17.73 15.42
N ASN A 138 10.24 -17.84 14.29
CA ASN A 138 11.63 -18.33 14.25
C ASN A 138 12.56 -17.54 15.17
N PRO A 139 13.30 -18.19 16.09
CA PRO A 139 14.13 -17.50 17.09
C PRO A 139 15.32 -16.73 16.49
N ASP A 140 15.79 -17.07 15.30
CA ASP A 140 16.91 -16.38 14.64
C ASP A 140 16.48 -15.05 13.99
N VAL A 141 15.19 -14.84 13.78
CA VAL A 141 14.64 -13.55 13.33
C VAL A 141 14.57 -12.57 14.50
N ARG A 142 15.22 -11.44 14.38
CA ARG A 142 15.25 -10.41 15.44
C ARG A 142 14.24 -9.29 15.21
N ARG A 143 13.83 -9.09 13.97
CA ARG A 143 12.86 -8.03 13.60
C ARG A 143 11.88 -8.52 12.57
N VAL A 144 10.61 -8.12 12.73
CA VAL A 144 9.56 -8.29 11.71
C VAL A 144 9.06 -6.91 11.28
N SER A 145 9.12 -6.64 9.98
CA SER A 145 8.51 -5.45 9.36
C SER A 145 7.37 -5.91 8.47
N PHE A 146 6.15 -5.67 8.91
CA PHE A 146 4.92 -6.10 8.24
C PHE A 146 4.15 -4.90 7.67
N THR A 147 3.61 -5.06 6.46
CA THR A 147 2.57 -4.18 5.91
C THR A 147 1.43 -5.04 5.39
N GLY A 148 0.20 -4.77 5.85
CA GLY A 148 -0.99 -5.54 5.46
C GLY A 148 -2.21 -5.28 6.34
N SER A 149 -3.04 -6.31 6.54
CA SER A 149 -4.28 -6.18 7.32
C SER A 149 -4.03 -6.05 8.81
N THR A 150 -4.92 -5.33 9.51
CA THR A 150 -4.88 -5.20 10.98
C THR A 150 -4.98 -6.55 11.69
N SER A 151 -5.80 -7.46 11.18
CA SER A 151 -5.96 -8.80 11.77
C SER A 151 -4.64 -9.60 11.71
N THR A 152 -3.96 -9.61 10.57
CA THR A 152 -2.64 -10.26 10.43
C THR A 152 -1.59 -9.56 11.28
N GLY A 153 -1.59 -8.22 11.33
CA GLY A 153 -0.67 -7.47 12.19
C GLY A 153 -0.79 -7.83 13.68
N LYS A 154 -2.02 -8.04 14.16
CA LYS A 154 -2.26 -8.51 15.54
C LYS A 154 -1.70 -9.91 15.79
N ILE A 155 -1.82 -10.83 14.81
CA ILE A 155 -1.25 -12.18 14.90
C ILE A 155 0.28 -12.10 14.99
N ILE A 156 0.90 -11.32 14.11
CA ILE A 156 2.36 -11.12 14.07
C ILE A 156 2.87 -10.51 15.38
N ALA A 157 2.19 -9.49 15.89
CA ALA A 157 2.58 -8.85 17.16
C ALA A 157 2.57 -9.86 18.30
N LYS A 158 1.52 -10.69 18.41
CA LYS A 158 1.43 -11.74 19.42
C LYS A 158 2.53 -12.79 19.26
N ALA A 159 2.79 -13.26 18.05
CA ALA A 159 3.83 -14.25 17.78
C ALA A 159 5.25 -13.75 18.08
N GLY A 160 5.49 -12.45 17.98
CA GLY A 160 6.81 -11.85 18.26
C GLY A 160 7.15 -11.70 19.74
N ILE A 161 6.18 -11.83 20.64
CA ILE A 161 6.36 -11.58 22.08
C ILE A 161 7.30 -12.60 22.72
N ASP A 162 7.14 -13.88 22.44
CA ASP A 162 7.89 -14.97 23.09
C ASP A 162 9.40 -14.87 22.89
N THR A 163 9.83 -14.20 21.84
CA THR A 163 11.26 -13.99 21.52
C THR A 163 11.67 -12.52 21.56
N MET A 164 10.81 -11.65 22.09
CA MET A 164 11.05 -10.20 22.20
C MET A 164 11.50 -9.55 20.88
N LYS A 165 10.91 -9.97 19.77
CA LYS A 165 11.21 -9.41 18.44
C LYS A 165 10.83 -7.94 18.37
N ARG A 166 11.60 -7.16 17.64
CA ARG A 166 11.19 -5.82 17.23
C ARG A 166 10.15 -5.95 16.11
N VAL A 167 8.95 -5.45 16.36
CA VAL A 167 7.83 -5.52 15.38
C VAL A 167 7.47 -4.11 14.92
N THR A 168 7.45 -3.93 13.60
CA THR A 168 6.96 -2.71 12.94
C THR A 168 5.75 -3.09 12.10
N LEU A 169 4.61 -2.45 12.35
CA LEU A 169 3.34 -2.75 11.68
C LEU A 169 2.85 -1.51 10.94
N ALA A 170 2.72 -1.62 9.62
CA ALA A 170 2.03 -0.65 8.77
C ALA A 170 0.70 -1.28 8.31
N MET A 171 -0.40 -0.79 8.83
CA MET A 171 -1.73 -1.38 8.64
C MET A 171 -2.66 -0.43 7.93
N SER A 172 -3.81 -0.94 7.48
CA SER A 172 -4.86 -0.13 6.85
C SER A 172 -5.51 0.84 7.83
N GLY A 173 -5.98 1.96 7.30
CA GLY A 173 -6.74 2.97 8.04
C GLY A 173 -8.03 3.37 7.35
N LYS A 174 -8.71 4.36 7.93
CA LYS A 174 -9.84 5.09 7.37
C LYS A 174 -9.53 6.57 7.52
N SER A 175 -8.57 7.04 6.70
CA SER A 175 -8.03 8.39 6.80
C SER A 175 -9.09 9.44 6.46
N PRO A 176 -9.23 10.51 7.26
CA PRO A 176 -10.11 11.62 6.94
C PRO A 176 -9.44 12.58 5.94
N ALA A 177 -10.22 13.08 4.98
CA ALA A 177 -9.95 14.27 4.22
C ALA A 177 -10.86 15.38 4.75
N ILE A 178 -10.31 16.38 5.43
CA ILE A 178 -11.07 17.42 6.12
C ILE A 178 -11.03 18.70 5.28
N LEU A 179 -12.19 19.13 4.80
CA LEU A 179 -12.38 20.35 4.06
C LEU A 179 -12.90 21.44 5.01
N LEU A 180 -12.17 22.55 5.11
CA LEU A 180 -12.57 23.66 5.96
C LEU A 180 -13.58 24.57 5.26
N GLU A 181 -14.15 25.51 6.01
CA GLU A 181 -15.22 26.39 5.52
C GLU A 181 -14.76 27.32 4.40
N ASP A 182 -13.50 27.73 4.43
CA ASP A 182 -12.84 28.60 3.47
C ASP A 182 -12.16 27.86 2.29
N ALA A 183 -12.31 26.53 2.20
CA ALA A 183 -11.70 25.76 1.13
C ALA A 183 -12.34 26.07 -0.23
N ASP A 184 -11.51 26.04 -1.28
CA ASP A 184 -11.96 25.93 -2.68
C ASP A 184 -12.47 24.50 -2.90
N PHE A 185 -13.80 24.32 -2.89
CA PHE A 185 -14.42 23.00 -2.94
C PHE A 185 -14.14 22.22 -4.23
N PRO A 186 -14.20 22.80 -5.44
CA PRO A 186 -13.79 22.10 -6.65
C PRO A 186 -12.39 21.49 -6.55
N GLN A 187 -11.42 22.27 -6.08
CA GLN A 187 -10.04 21.78 -5.93
C GLN A 187 -9.90 20.79 -4.77
N ALA A 188 -10.45 21.10 -3.60
CA ALA A 188 -10.33 20.29 -2.39
C ALA A 188 -11.06 18.92 -2.54
N VAL A 189 -12.23 18.90 -3.17
CA VAL A 189 -12.96 17.66 -3.48
C VAL A 189 -12.19 16.81 -4.48
N SER A 190 -11.65 17.41 -5.54
CA SER A 190 -10.82 16.68 -6.51
C SER A 190 -9.61 16.03 -5.83
N MET A 191 -8.93 16.74 -4.94
CA MET A 191 -7.81 16.19 -4.15
C MET A 191 -8.26 15.06 -3.22
N ALA A 192 -9.41 15.22 -2.54
CA ALA A 192 -9.96 14.22 -1.63
C ALA A 192 -10.37 12.93 -2.38
N LEU A 193 -11.02 13.06 -3.53
CA LEU A 193 -11.39 11.91 -4.38
C LEU A 193 -10.15 11.20 -4.93
N ASN A 194 -9.14 11.95 -5.39
CA ASN A 194 -7.87 11.38 -5.80
C ASN A 194 -7.19 10.60 -4.66
N ALA A 195 -7.21 11.13 -3.44
CA ALA A 195 -6.69 10.44 -2.26
C ALA A 195 -7.51 9.18 -1.90
N GLY A 196 -8.84 9.22 -2.09
CA GLY A 196 -9.74 8.09 -1.80
C GLY A 196 -9.69 6.98 -2.84
N PHE A 197 -9.68 7.33 -4.12
CA PHE A 197 -9.74 6.38 -5.24
C PHE A 197 -8.38 5.98 -5.81
N GLN A 198 -7.28 6.61 -5.36
CA GLN A 198 -5.95 6.24 -5.83
C GLN A 198 -5.72 4.73 -5.72
N ASN A 199 -4.97 4.16 -6.67
CA ASN A 199 -4.65 2.75 -6.65
C ASN A 199 -5.90 1.86 -6.66
N ASN A 200 -6.91 2.24 -7.43
CA ASN A 200 -8.22 1.55 -7.50
C ASN A 200 -8.93 1.49 -6.13
N GLY A 201 -8.76 2.49 -5.27
CA GLY A 201 -9.25 2.51 -3.90
C GLY A 201 -8.53 1.57 -2.94
N GLN A 202 -7.42 0.95 -3.35
CA GLN A 202 -6.72 -0.09 -2.60
C GLN A 202 -5.41 0.42 -1.99
N ALA A 203 -5.44 1.60 -1.37
CA ALA A 203 -4.31 2.18 -0.66
C ALA A 203 -4.56 2.25 0.86
N CYS A 204 -3.56 1.87 1.66
CA CYS A 204 -3.66 1.91 3.12
C CYS A 204 -3.86 3.34 3.68
N ILE A 205 -3.40 4.34 2.92
CA ILE A 205 -3.49 5.77 3.24
C ILE A 205 -4.69 6.46 2.57
N ALA A 206 -5.60 5.71 1.90
CA ALA A 206 -6.71 6.30 1.17
C ALA A 206 -7.59 7.18 2.07
N GLY A 207 -7.86 8.41 1.62
CA GLY A 207 -8.74 9.39 2.27
C GLY A 207 -10.20 9.02 2.05
N THR A 208 -10.66 7.94 2.68
CA THR A 208 -11.98 7.36 2.41
C THR A 208 -13.13 8.04 3.14
N ARG A 209 -12.84 9.02 4.00
CA ARG A 209 -13.84 9.81 4.71
C ARG A 209 -13.65 11.28 4.38
N ILE A 210 -14.55 11.87 3.60
CA ILE A 210 -14.56 13.31 3.30
C ILE A 210 -15.43 13.99 4.35
N ILE A 211 -14.83 14.84 5.17
CA ILE A 211 -15.50 15.57 6.24
C ILE A 211 -15.63 17.02 5.81
N VAL A 212 -16.88 17.50 5.74
CA VAL A 212 -17.20 18.85 5.26
C VAL A 212 -18.06 19.60 6.28
N PRO A 213 -18.01 20.95 6.29
CA PRO A 213 -18.96 21.74 7.07
C PRO A 213 -20.40 21.45 6.64
N ARG A 214 -21.30 21.28 7.61
CA ARG A 214 -22.72 20.98 7.34
C ARG A 214 -23.38 22.01 6.41
N ALA A 215 -23.03 23.27 6.55
CA ALA A 215 -23.59 24.33 5.72
C ALA A 215 -23.19 24.22 4.24
N ARG A 216 -22.09 23.51 3.93
CA ARG A 216 -21.58 23.32 2.57
C ARG A 216 -21.79 21.88 2.03
N LEU A 217 -22.57 21.05 2.75
CA LEU A 217 -22.77 19.64 2.35
C LEU A 217 -23.41 19.51 0.95
N ALA A 218 -24.40 20.35 0.65
CA ALA A 218 -25.08 20.30 -0.66
C ALA A 218 -24.12 20.61 -1.81
N GLU A 219 -23.30 21.65 -1.66
CA GLU A 219 -22.26 22.03 -2.61
C GLU A 219 -21.21 20.93 -2.77
N ALA A 220 -20.76 20.33 -1.64
CA ALA A 220 -19.83 19.22 -1.67
C ALA A 220 -20.38 18.02 -2.42
N ASN A 221 -21.64 17.67 -2.19
CA ASN A 221 -22.30 16.54 -2.85
C ASN A 221 -22.43 16.75 -4.37
N GLU A 222 -22.75 17.97 -4.83
CA GLU A 222 -22.78 18.30 -6.25
C GLU A 222 -21.38 18.20 -6.88
N THR A 223 -20.40 18.84 -6.26
CA THR A 223 -19.00 18.81 -6.72
C THR A 223 -18.45 17.37 -6.77
N ILE A 224 -18.80 16.52 -5.80
CA ILE A 224 -18.40 15.11 -5.78
C ILE A 224 -19.02 14.35 -6.96
N ARG A 225 -20.32 14.55 -7.26
CA ARG A 225 -20.97 13.89 -8.41
C ARG A 225 -20.27 14.23 -9.71
N ASP A 226 -20.00 15.52 -9.93
CA ASP A 226 -19.34 15.99 -11.14
C ASP A 226 -17.93 15.42 -11.26
N ALA A 227 -17.14 15.47 -10.20
CA ALA A 227 -15.78 14.97 -10.19
C ALA A 227 -15.70 13.44 -10.34
N VAL A 228 -16.66 12.68 -9.79
CA VAL A 228 -16.73 11.22 -9.98
C VAL A 228 -17.15 10.85 -11.40
N ALA A 229 -17.99 11.67 -12.05
CA ALA A 229 -18.40 11.46 -13.45
C ALA A 229 -17.21 11.54 -14.44
N GLU A 230 -16.16 12.29 -14.09
CA GLU A 230 -14.94 12.39 -14.90
C GLU A 230 -14.00 11.17 -14.74
N LEU A 231 -14.22 10.32 -13.72
CA LEU A 231 -13.37 9.15 -13.49
C LEU A 231 -13.64 8.07 -14.56
N ARG A 232 -12.57 7.59 -15.18
CA ARG A 232 -12.64 6.53 -16.19
C ARG A 232 -12.23 5.19 -15.57
N VAL A 233 -13.22 4.30 -15.46
CA VAL A 233 -12.98 2.91 -15.09
C VAL A 233 -12.72 2.09 -16.34
N GLY A 234 -11.61 1.38 -16.42
CA GLY A 234 -11.28 0.64 -17.64
C GLY A 234 -9.97 -0.15 -17.58
N ASP A 235 -9.47 -0.50 -18.76
CA ASP A 235 -8.20 -1.21 -18.93
C ASP A 235 -7.06 -0.41 -18.27
N PRO A 236 -6.32 -0.98 -17.30
CA PRO A 236 -5.24 -0.30 -16.63
C PRO A 236 -4.07 0.11 -17.54
N ALA A 237 -3.94 -0.51 -18.72
CA ALA A 237 -2.94 -0.14 -19.72
C ALA A 237 -3.32 1.09 -20.55
N ASP A 238 -4.60 1.43 -20.64
CA ASP A 238 -5.07 2.65 -21.35
C ASP A 238 -4.64 3.90 -20.55
N THR A 239 -3.96 4.83 -21.21
CA THR A 239 -3.48 6.08 -20.62
C THR A 239 -4.58 6.97 -20.06
N ARG A 240 -5.82 6.79 -20.52
CA ARG A 240 -7.00 7.53 -20.07
C ARG A 240 -7.66 6.93 -18.84
N THR A 241 -7.33 5.69 -18.50
CA THR A 241 -7.90 5.00 -17.33
C THR A 241 -7.39 5.61 -16.04
N THR A 242 -8.30 6.03 -15.17
CA THR A 242 -8.00 6.53 -13.83
C THR A 242 -8.17 5.45 -12.75
N ILE A 243 -9.09 4.52 -12.98
CA ILE A 243 -9.39 3.40 -12.06
C ILE A 243 -9.41 2.10 -12.86
N GLY A 244 -8.53 1.17 -12.49
CA GLY A 244 -8.48 -0.19 -13.02
C GLY A 244 -9.33 -1.17 -12.21
N PRO A 245 -9.19 -2.48 -12.43
CA PRO A 245 -9.85 -3.50 -11.63
C PRO A 245 -9.26 -3.59 -10.23
N VAL A 246 -10.01 -4.18 -9.29
CA VAL A 246 -9.45 -4.58 -8.01
C VAL A 246 -8.72 -5.91 -8.13
N ALA A 247 -7.79 -6.18 -7.21
CA ALA A 247 -6.76 -7.21 -7.36
C ALA A 247 -7.27 -8.67 -7.38
N SER A 248 -8.50 -8.94 -6.92
CA SER A 248 -9.02 -10.30 -6.85
C SER A 248 -10.54 -10.36 -6.68
N ALA A 249 -11.13 -11.53 -6.94
CA ALA A 249 -12.53 -11.81 -6.66
C ALA A 249 -12.89 -11.53 -5.20
N ALA A 250 -12.03 -11.96 -4.26
CA ALA A 250 -12.27 -11.75 -2.83
C ALA A 250 -12.34 -10.26 -2.45
N GLN A 251 -11.51 -9.41 -3.08
CA GLN A 251 -11.58 -7.95 -2.87
C GLN A 251 -12.85 -7.39 -3.49
N TYR A 252 -13.22 -7.80 -4.71
CA TYR A 252 -14.46 -7.39 -5.35
C TYR A 252 -15.69 -7.71 -4.47
N GLU A 253 -15.83 -8.95 -4.04
CA GLU A 253 -16.92 -9.40 -3.18
C GLU A 253 -16.98 -8.65 -1.86
N ARG A 254 -15.82 -8.40 -1.25
CA ARG A 254 -15.73 -7.62 -0.01
C ARG A 254 -16.24 -6.20 -0.23
N ILE A 255 -15.85 -5.53 -1.30
CA ILE A 255 -16.29 -4.17 -1.62
C ILE A 255 -17.82 -4.16 -1.86
N GLN A 256 -18.34 -5.14 -2.62
CA GLN A 256 -19.78 -5.24 -2.87
C GLN A 256 -20.57 -5.43 -1.56
N ARG A 257 -20.05 -6.22 -0.60
CA ARG A 257 -20.67 -6.36 0.73
C ARG A 257 -20.71 -5.03 1.49
N TYR A 258 -19.63 -4.24 1.48
CA TYR A 258 -19.63 -2.92 2.14
C TYR A 258 -20.55 -1.92 1.45
N ILE A 259 -20.66 -1.94 0.12
CA ILE A 259 -21.65 -1.11 -0.58
C ILE A 259 -23.07 -1.51 -0.18
N ALA A 260 -23.36 -2.79 -0.11
CA ALA A 260 -24.67 -3.29 0.32
C ALA A 260 -24.96 -2.95 1.81
N ALA A 261 -23.96 -3.06 2.69
CA ALA A 261 -24.08 -2.69 4.09
C ALA A 261 -24.43 -1.19 4.26
N GLY A 262 -23.71 -0.30 3.58
CA GLY A 262 -23.98 1.13 3.63
C GLY A 262 -25.44 1.47 3.21
N LEU A 263 -25.94 0.81 2.16
CA LEU A 263 -27.35 0.96 1.74
C LEU A 263 -28.32 0.44 2.82
N ALA A 264 -28.04 -0.72 3.39
CA ALA A 264 -28.89 -1.36 4.41
C ALA A 264 -28.94 -0.57 5.72
N GLU A 265 -27.83 0.10 6.07
CA GLU A 265 -27.70 0.94 7.26
C GLU A 265 -28.27 2.35 7.09
N GLY A 266 -28.77 2.67 5.88
CA GLY A 266 -29.47 3.91 5.57
C GLY A 266 -28.56 5.07 5.16
N ALA A 267 -27.34 4.81 4.74
CA ALA A 267 -26.51 5.83 4.09
C ALA A 267 -27.10 6.21 2.72
N THR A 268 -27.04 7.48 2.36
CA THR A 268 -27.53 7.97 1.07
C THR A 268 -26.49 7.71 -0.01
N LEU A 269 -26.83 6.91 -1.02
CA LEU A 269 -25.96 6.70 -2.17
C LEU A 269 -25.87 7.97 -3.02
N LEU A 270 -24.70 8.57 -3.06
CA LEU A 270 -24.47 9.79 -3.83
C LEU A 270 -24.13 9.48 -5.30
N THR A 271 -23.26 8.47 -5.52
CA THR A 271 -22.87 8.01 -6.86
C THR A 271 -22.34 6.58 -6.80
N GLY A 272 -22.28 5.86 -7.90
CA GLY A 272 -21.78 4.50 -8.02
C GLY A 272 -22.80 3.43 -7.67
N GLY A 273 -22.58 2.68 -6.59
CA GLY A 273 -23.46 1.62 -6.10
C GLY A 273 -23.02 0.21 -6.52
N PRO A 274 -23.87 -0.80 -6.25
CA PRO A 274 -23.51 -2.20 -6.43
C PRO A 274 -23.31 -2.59 -7.90
N GLY A 275 -22.53 -3.64 -8.11
CA GLY A 275 -22.27 -4.24 -9.40
C GLY A 275 -21.07 -3.64 -10.13
N LYS A 276 -20.91 -4.08 -11.38
CA LYS A 276 -19.84 -3.62 -12.28
C LYS A 276 -20.25 -2.40 -13.08
N PRO A 277 -19.30 -1.58 -13.55
CA PRO A 277 -19.57 -0.56 -14.55
C PRO A 277 -20.13 -1.17 -15.84
N GLU A 278 -20.94 -0.41 -16.58
CA GLU A 278 -21.47 -0.81 -17.87
C GLU A 278 -20.32 -1.11 -18.85
N GLY A 279 -20.46 -2.13 -19.66
CA GLY A 279 -19.47 -2.55 -20.65
C GLY A 279 -18.28 -3.33 -20.08
N LEU A 280 -18.12 -3.45 -18.77
CA LEU A 280 -16.99 -4.15 -18.10
C LEU A 280 -17.44 -5.45 -17.41
N SER A 281 -17.94 -6.40 -18.19
CA SER A 281 -18.44 -7.69 -17.69
C SER A 281 -17.33 -8.64 -17.22
N VAL A 282 -16.13 -8.58 -17.83
CA VAL A 282 -14.95 -9.39 -17.49
C VAL A 282 -14.04 -8.59 -16.58
N GLY A 283 -13.39 -9.26 -15.61
CA GLY A 283 -12.53 -8.63 -14.61
C GLY A 283 -13.27 -8.18 -13.34
N PHE A 284 -12.55 -7.69 -12.36
CA PHE A 284 -13.05 -7.31 -11.04
C PHE A 284 -13.24 -5.78 -10.93
N TYR A 285 -13.99 -5.20 -11.85
CA TYR A 285 -14.25 -3.76 -11.85
C TYR A 285 -15.35 -3.38 -10.89
N VAL A 286 -15.17 -2.26 -10.19
CA VAL A 286 -16.10 -1.70 -9.21
C VAL A 286 -16.47 -0.28 -9.64
N ARG A 287 -17.74 0.09 -9.48
CA ARG A 287 -18.18 1.48 -9.68
C ARG A 287 -17.59 2.38 -8.60
N PRO A 288 -16.97 3.52 -8.92
CA PRO A 288 -16.58 4.51 -7.94
C PRO A 288 -17.81 4.92 -7.11
N THR A 289 -17.79 4.57 -5.81
CA THR A 289 -18.97 4.67 -4.97
C THR A 289 -18.72 5.66 -3.84
N VAL A 290 -19.63 6.62 -3.67
CA VAL A 290 -19.61 7.58 -2.59
C VAL A 290 -20.97 7.60 -1.90
N PHE A 291 -20.96 7.56 -0.57
CA PHE A 291 -22.12 7.75 0.28
C PHE A 291 -22.09 9.12 0.96
N THR A 292 -23.26 9.68 1.23
CA THR A 292 -23.44 10.85 2.07
C THR A 292 -24.40 10.51 3.21
N ASP A 293 -24.57 11.40 4.17
CA ASP A 293 -25.41 11.20 5.38
C ASP A 293 -24.97 9.97 6.21
N VAL A 294 -23.67 9.66 6.19
CA VAL A 294 -23.12 8.56 6.98
C VAL A 294 -22.97 8.94 8.45
N ARG A 295 -23.16 7.96 9.33
CA ARG A 295 -22.99 8.10 10.78
C ARG A 295 -21.78 7.29 11.24
N ASN A 296 -21.24 7.63 12.42
CA ASN A 296 -20.06 6.94 12.98
C ASN A 296 -20.36 5.52 13.51
N ASP A 297 -21.61 5.15 13.62
CA ASP A 297 -22.09 3.83 14.05
C ASP A 297 -22.36 2.86 12.87
N MET A 298 -22.15 3.32 11.64
CA MET A 298 -22.20 2.49 10.42
C MET A 298 -20.86 1.76 10.18
N ASP A 299 -20.91 0.58 9.54
CA ASP A 299 -19.76 -0.28 9.19
C ASP A 299 -18.74 0.36 8.23
#